data_dbc97e5e293b5705b08bb10cbc1ca2c0
#
_entry.id   dbc97e5e293b5705b08bb10cbc1ca2c0
#
_cell.length_a   1.000
_cell.length_b   1.000
_cell.length_c   1.000
_cell.angle_alpha   90.00
_cell.angle_beta   90.00
_cell.angle_gamma   90.00
#
_symmetry.space_group_name_H-M   'P 1'
#
loop_
_entity.id
_entity.type
_entity.pdbx_description
1 polymer ?
#
loop_
_entity_poly.entity_id
_entity_poly.type
_entity_poly.pdbx_seq_one_letter_code
_entity_poly.pdbx_strand_id
1 'polypeptide(L)'
;MNKVKCAIIGSGNIGTDLMLKIIKTSQSLSLNGVIGIDPDSEGLAMAKSHNIPISTSGLEGFMEMEEYQDTEIFFDATSAGAHKNHHDLIINDGKKMIDLTPAAIGPYCVPVVNLSEHLREKNVNMVTCGGQATIPMVAAVNQVSSVRYAEIVASVSSRSAGPGTRANIDEFTQTTKLGLEKVGGADRAKAIIVLNPAEPPLLMRNTVFTLCDPVDQHLVKESVEAMVARVQSYVPGYRLKQEVQFERFGSNNPCLIPGYGEFEGLKASIFLEVEGAGHYLPNYAGNLDIMTSAAMGTAQELVKLNP
;
A
#
# COMPACT_ATOMS: atom_id res chain seq x y z
N MET A 1 10.50 13.98 -22.32
CA MET A 1 11.39 13.44 -21.27
C MET A 1 11.58 11.97 -21.53
N ASN A 2 12.79 11.44 -21.39
CA ASN A 2 12.99 10.00 -21.44
C ASN A 2 12.32 9.36 -20.23
N LYS A 3 11.63 8.23 -20.44
CA LYS A 3 11.04 7.49 -19.34
C LYS A 3 12.14 6.81 -18.52
N VAL A 4 12.03 6.84 -17.18
CA VAL A 4 12.94 6.14 -16.29
C VAL A 4 12.68 4.63 -16.37
N LYS A 5 13.73 3.86 -16.51
CA LYS A 5 13.67 2.41 -16.64
C LYS A 5 13.46 1.78 -15.26
N CYS A 6 12.46 0.90 -15.16
CA CYS A 6 12.16 0.18 -13.92
C CYS A 6 11.97 -1.31 -14.18
N ALA A 7 12.16 -2.12 -13.14
CA ALA A 7 11.90 -3.55 -13.18
C ALA A 7 11.03 -3.98 -11.99
N ILE A 8 10.34 -5.11 -12.16
CA ILE A 8 9.46 -5.69 -11.14
C ILE A 8 10.04 -7.05 -10.75
N ILE A 9 10.32 -7.21 -9.44
CA ILE A 9 10.71 -8.48 -8.83
C ILE A 9 9.44 -9.11 -8.26
N GLY A 10 9.04 -10.27 -8.82
CA GLY A 10 7.82 -10.96 -8.47
C GLY A 10 6.80 -10.95 -9.59
N SER A 11 6.46 -12.13 -10.11
CA SER A 11 5.52 -12.35 -11.22
C SER A 11 4.14 -12.84 -10.75
N GLY A 12 3.82 -12.63 -9.46
CA GLY A 12 2.50 -12.92 -8.90
C GLY A 12 1.46 -11.84 -9.20
N ASN A 13 0.30 -11.91 -8.53
CA ASN A 13 -0.84 -10.99 -8.77
C ASN A 13 -0.45 -9.50 -8.69
N ILE A 14 0.31 -9.11 -7.66
CA ILE A 14 0.72 -7.72 -7.45
C ILE A 14 1.67 -7.26 -8.56
N GLY A 15 2.72 -8.05 -8.85
CA GLY A 15 3.68 -7.71 -9.90
C GLY A 15 3.04 -7.63 -11.28
N THR A 16 2.11 -8.55 -11.59
CA THR A 16 1.38 -8.56 -12.86
C THR A 16 0.45 -7.35 -12.99
N ASP A 17 -0.28 -6.98 -11.92
CA ASP A 17 -1.14 -5.79 -11.94
C ASP A 17 -0.31 -4.52 -12.11
N LEU A 18 0.80 -4.39 -11.37
CA LEU A 18 1.71 -3.25 -11.48
C LEU A 18 2.31 -3.13 -12.90
N MET A 19 2.73 -4.25 -13.49
CA MET A 19 3.22 -4.32 -14.86
C MET A 19 2.19 -3.74 -15.84
N LEU A 20 0.97 -4.24 -15.81
CA LEU A 20 -0.10 -3.79 -16.71
C LEU A 20 -0.47 -2.32 -16.46
N LYS A 21 -0.45 -1.89 -15.20
CA LYS A 21 -0.69 -0.50 -14.83
C LYS A 21 0.37 0.43 -15.40
N ILE A 22 1.65 0.11 -15.24
CA ILE A 22 2.76 0.90 -15.83
C ILE A 22 2.64 0.98 -17.35
N ILE A 23 2.39 -0.14 -18.02
CA ILE A 23 2.23 -0.20 -19.48
C ILE A 23 1.10 0.72 -19.94
N LYS A 24 -0.06 0.64 -19.28
CA LYS A 24 -1.28 1.33 -19.73
C LYS A 24 -1.33 2.80 -19.35
N THR A 25 -0.73 3.18 -18.22
CA THR A 25 -1.02 4.50 -17.63
C THR A 25 0.20 5.37 -17.36
N SER A 26 1.43 4.81 -17.24
CA SER A 26 2.59 5.62 -16.88
C SER A 26 3.14 6.44 -18.05
N GLN A 27 3.35 7.73 -17.81
CA GLN A 27 4.01 8.65 -18.73
C GLN A 27 5.52 8.80 -18.46
N SER A 28 5.98 8.47 -17.25
CA SER A 28 7.34 8.70 -16.77
C SER A 28 8.17 7.43 -16.54
N LEU A 29 7.52 6.26 -16.47
CA LEU A 29 8.19 4.97 -16.26
C LEU A 29 8.09 4.09 -17.51
N SER A 30 9.12 3.28 -17.75
CA SER A 30 9.12 2.21 -18.75
C SER A 30 9.67 0.93 -18.13
N LEU A 31 8.97 -0.19 -18.39
CA LEU A 31 9.43 -1.48 -17.89
C LEU A 31 10.63 -1.98 -18.69
N ASN A 32 11.67 -2.32 -17.96
CA ASN A 32 12.93 -2.85 -18.48
C ASN A 32 13.13 -4.34 -18.09
N GLY A 33 12.25 -4.87 -17.21
CA GLY A 33 12.27 -6.28 -16.85
C GLY A 33 11.16 -6.69 -15.89
N VAL A 34 10.76 -7.96 -15.98
CA VAL A 34 9.94 -8.65 -14.98
C VAL A 34 10.69 -9.91 -14.54
N ILE A 35 10.88 -10.05 -13.24
CA ILE A 35 11.76 -11.03 -12.63
C ILE A 35 10.92 -12.02 -11.83
N GLY A 36 11.08 -13.30 -12.12
CA GLY A 36 10.43 -14.40 -11.41
C GLY A 36 11.37 -15.58 -11.21
N ILE A 37 10.90 -16.60 -10.52
CA ILE A 37 11.63 -17.86 -10.26
C ILE A 37 10.89 -19.08 -10.82
N ASP A 38 9.66 -18.88 -11.28
CA ASP A 38 8.83 -19.93 -11.88
C ASP A 38 8.66 -19.64 -13.38
N PRO A 39 9.28 -20.44 -14.27
CA PRO A 39 9.19 -20.23 -15.73
C PRO A 39 7.77 -20.38 -16.27
N ASP A 40 6.90 -21.11 -15.57
CA ASP A 40 5.50 -21.35 -15.96
C ASP A 40 4.55 -20.27 -15.39
N SER A 41 5.09 -19.24 -14.74
CA SER A 41 4.32 -18.14 -14.19
C SER A 41 3.52 -17.41 -15.27
N GLU A 42 2.21 -17.24 -15.03
CA GLU A 42 1.32 -16.47 -15.90
C GLU A 42 1.79 -15.01 -16.06
N GLY A 43 2.31 -14.40 -15.00
CA GLY A 43 2.85 -13.05 -15.04
C GLY A 43 4.08 -12.90 -15.93
N LEU A 44 5.00 -13.89 -15.94
CA LEU A 44 6.13 -13.90 -16.87
C LEU A 44 5.68 -14.14 -18.32
N ALA A 45 4.72 -15.05 -18.54
CA ALA A 45 4.14 -15.28 -19.86
C ALA A 45 3.49 -14.00 -20.42
N MET A 46 2.79 -13.26 -19.56
CA MET A 46 2.18 -11.98 -19.92
C MET A 46 3.24 -10.90 -20.21
N ALA A 47 4.30 -10.79 -19.41
CA ALA A 47 5.42 -9.88 -19.67
C ALA A 47 6.04 -10.15 -21.05
N LYS A 48 6.30 -11.42 -21.35
CA LYS A 48 6.83 -11.85 -22.66
C LYS A 48 5.89 -11.48 -23.81
N SER A 49 4.57 -11.59 -23.64
CA SER A 49 3.60 -11.20 -24.67
C SER A 49 3.58 -9.70 -24.95
N HIS A 50 4.02 -8.89 -24.00
CA HIS A 50 4.22 -7.44 -24.13
C HIS A 50 5.65 -7.05 -24.56
N ASN A 51 6.49 -8.02 -24.98
CA ASN A 51 7.89 -7.81 -25.34
C ASN A 51 8.75 -7.18 -24.23
N ILE A 52 8.43 -7.49 -22.96
CA ILE A 52 9.23 -7.08 -21.82
C ILE A 52 10.25 -8.16 -21.52
N PRO A 53 11.54 -7.83 -21.34
CA PRO A 53 12.56 -8.77 -20.90
C PRO A 53 12.16 -9.48 -19.62
N ILE A 54 12.44 -10.78 -19.52
CA ILE A 54 12.12 -11.55 -18.33
C ILE A 54 13.35 -12.31 -17.82
N SER A 55 13.42 -12.47 -16.49
CA SER A 55 14.31 -13.43 -15.84
C SER A 55 13.48 -14.49 -15.16
N THR A 56 13.83 -15.77 -15.36
CA THR A 56 13.25 -16.93 -14.67
C THR A 56 14.19 -17.46 -13.57
N SER A 57 15.34 -16.85 -13.43
CA SER A 57 16.40 -17.22 -12.46
C SER A 57 16.52 -16.22 -11.30
N GLY A 58 15.41 -15.55 -10.98
CA GLY A 58 15.40 -14.56 -9.90
C GLY A 58 16.14 -13.27 -10.25
N LEU A 59 16.43 -12.49 -9.20
CA LEU A 59 17.13 -11.21 -9.33
C LEU A 59 18.56 -11.41 -9.82
N GLU A 60 19.26 -12.41 -9.32
CA GLU A 60 20.63 -12.73 -9.71
C GLU A 60 20.72 -12.99 -11.22
N GLY A 61 19.78 -13.73 -11.79
CA GLY A 61 19.73 -13.95 -13.24
C GLY A 61 19.45 -12.67 -14.03
N PHE A 62 18.67 -11.73 -13.49
CA PHE A 62 18.44 -10.44 -14.13
C PHE A 62 19.67 -9.53 -14.05
N MET A 63 20.47 -9.63 -12.99
CA MET A 63 21.71 -8.87 -12.83
C MET A 63 22.77 -9.22 -13.90
N GLU A 64 22.69 -10.41 -14.50
CA GLU A 64 23.55 -10.82 -15.61
C GLU A 64 23.07 -10.29 -16.98
N MET A 65 21.86 -9.73 -17.07
CA MET A 65 21.27 -9.21 -18.30
C MET A 65 21.72 -7.75 -18.55
N GLU A 66 21.78 -7.35 -19.82
CA GLU A 66 22.12 -5.96 -20.20
C GLU A 66 21.12 -4.94 -19.62
N GLU A 67 19.87 -5.32 -19.54
CA GLU A 67 18.78 -4.48 -19.02
C GLU A 67 18.98 -4.05 -17.56
N TYR A 68 19.70 -4.85 -16.77
CA TYR A 68 19.98 -4.51 -15.38
C TYR A 68 20.73 -3.18 -15.22
N GLN A 69 21.72 -2.96 -16.10
CA GLN A 69 22.58 -1.77 -16.00
C GLN A 69 21.78 -0.47 -16.10
N ASP A 70 20.83 -0.46 -17.02
CA ASP A 70 19.99 0.70 -17.31
C ASP A 70 18.77 0.85 -16.39
N THR A 71 18.47 -0.16 -15.56
CA THR A 71 17.34 -0.13 -14.64
C THR A 71 17.68 0.70 -13.41
N GLU A 72 16.88 1.71 -13.10
CA GLU A 72 17.10 2.65 -12.00
C GLU A 72 16.22 2.35 -10.78
N ILE A 73 14.98 1.89 -11.01
CA ILE A 73 13.99 1.65 -9.96
C ILE A 73 13.53 0.20 -10.00
N PHE A 74 13.56 -0.47 -8.86
CA PHE A 74 13.07 -1.82 -8.69
C PHE A 74 11.83 -1.82 -7.78
N PHE A 75 10.77 -2.48 -8.22
CA PHE A 75 9.60 -2.77 -7.39
C PHE A 75 9.71 -4.20 -6.90
N ASP A 76 9.70 -4.40 -5.59
CA ASP A 76 9.71 -5.76 -5.04
C ASP A 76 8.31 -6.19 -4.60
N ALA A 77 7.71 -7.12 -5.33
CA ALA A 77 6.40 -7.70 -5.09
C ALA A 77 6.49 -9.20 -4.73
N THR A 78 7.54 -9.59 -4.03
CA THR A 78 7.80 -10.97 -3.60
C THR A 78 7.31 -11.23 -2.17
N SER A 79 8.14 -11.81 -1.31
CA SER A 79 7.84 -12.11 0.09
C SER A 79 8.76 -11.32 1.02
N ALA A 80 8.35 -11.17 2.28
CA ALA A 80 9.18 -10.53 3.30
C ALA A 80 10.56 -11.19 3.45
N GLY A 81 10.62 -12.51 3.33
CA GLY A 81 11.88 -13.26 3.44
C GLY A 81 12.84 -13.02 2.27
N ALA A 82 12.33 -12.92 1.04
CA ALA A 82 13.15 -12.69 -0.15
C ALA A 82 13.64 -11.23 -0.22
N HIS A 83 12.80 -10.29 0.20
CA HIS A 83 13.09 -8.85 0.10
C HIS A 83 14.41 -8.44 0.73
N LYS A 84 14.82 -9.04 1.84
CA LYS A 84 16.07 -8.68 2.50
C LYS A 84 17.29 -8.87 1.58
N ASN A 85 17.36 -10.00 0.88
CA ASN A 85 18.45 -10.26 -0.07
C ASN A 85 18.36 -9.31 -1.27
N HIS A 86 17.16 -9.09 -1.81
CA HIS A 86 16.94 -8.16 -2.93
C HIS A 86 17.34 -6.73 -2.55
N HIS A 87 16.97 -6.29 -1.34
CA HIS A 87 17.36 -4.99 -0.80
C HIS A 87 18.89 -4.83 -0.81
N ASP A 88 19.60 -5.78 -0.20
CA ASP A 88 21.06 -5.68 -0.06
C ASP A 88 21.75 -5.60 -1.44
N LEU A 89 21.32 -6.39 -2.41
CA LEU A 89 21.88 -6.38 -3.77
C LEU A 89 21.62 -5.04 -4.49
N ILE A 90 20.37 -4.61 -4.54
CA ILE A 90 19.95 -3.41 -5.30
C ILE A 90 20.54 -2.12 -4.71
N ILE A 91 20.54 -1.99 -3.37
CA ILE A 91 21.03 -0.78 -2.71
C ILE A 91 22.55 -0.65 -2.79
N ASN A 92 23.28 -1.78 -2.74
CA ASN A 92 24.73 -1.78 -2.92
C ASN A 92 25.15 -1.31 -4.32
N ASP A 93 24.34 -1.60 -5.34
CA ASP A 93 24.55 -1.12 -6.71
C ASP A 93 24.05 0.32 -6.95
N GLY A 94 23.65 1.00 -5.88
CA GLY A 94 23.25 2.41 -5.94
C GLY A 94 21.86 2.68 -6.55
N LYS A 95 21.10 1.63 -6.84
CA LYS A 95 19.76 1.71 -7.44
C LYS A 95 18.69 1.97 -6.37
N LYS A 96 17.46 2.27 -6.79
CA LYS A 96 16.32 2.54 -5.90
C LYS A 96 15.37 1.36 -5.84
N MET A 97 14.75 1.17 -4.67
CA MET A 97 13.78 0.12 -4.44
C MET A 97 12.49 0.66 -3.84
N ILE A 98 11.37 0.15 -4.33
CA ILE A 98 10.03 0.37 -3.77
C ILE A 98 9.51 -1.00 -3.34
N ASP A 99 9.40 -1.18 -2.02
CA ASP A 99 9.06 -2.44 -1.39
C ASP A 99 7.54 -2.58 -1.20
N LEU A 100 6.92 -3.52 -1.91
CA LEU A 100 5.51 -3.88 -1.77
C LEU A 100 5.32 -5.10 -0.86
N THR A 101 6.39 -5.59 -0.22
CA THR A 101 6.33 -6.72 0.71
C THR A 101 6.07 -6.25 2.14
N PRO A 102 5.59 -7.11 3.03
CA PRO A 102 5.45 -6.75 4.45
C PRO A 102 6.76 -6.84 5.25
N ALA A 103 7.93 -6.84 4.60
CA ALA A 103 9.23 -6.99 5.24
C ALA A 103 9.60 -5.85 6.19
N ALA A 104 9.01 -4.69 5.99
CA ALA A 104 9.23 -3.49 6.82
C ALA A 104 10.71 -3.02 6.86
N ILE A 105 11.43 -3.19 5.75
CA ILE A 105 12.77 -2.64 5.54
C ILE A 105 12.63 -1.26 4.88
N GLY A 106 13.35 -0.27 5.41
CA GLY A 106 13.19 1.13 5.01
C GLY A 106 12.00 1.83 5.68
N PRO A 107 11.86 3.15 5.48
CA PRO A 107 10.76 3.91 6.04
C PRO A 107 9.42 3.53 5.40
N TYR A 108 8.38 3.50 6.23
CA TYR A 108 7.01 3.33 5.75
C TYR A 108 6.56 4.54 4.96
N CYS A 109 6.05 4.32 3.75
CA CYS A 109 5.63 5.36 2.83
C CYS A 109 4.15 5.21 2.44
N VAL A 110 3.40 6.27 2.71
CA VAL A 110 2.03 6.46 2.20
C VAL A 110 2.04 7.77 1.40
N PRO A 111 1.87 7.73 0.06
CA PRO A 111 2.19 8.87 -0.81
C PRO A 111 1.59 10.21 -0.38
N VAL A 112 0.32 10.23 0.00
CA VAL A 112 -0.39 11.45 0.41
C VAL A 112 -0.08 11.91 1.83
N VAL A 113 0.63 11.11 2.63
CA VAL A 113 0.92 11.44 4.03
C VAL A 113 2.35 11.91 4.19
N ASN A 114 3.33 11.10 3.78
CA ASN A 114 4.74 11.34 4.15
C ASN A 114 5.76 11.11 3.01
N LEU A 115 5.35 10.95 1.75
CA LEU A 115 6.29 10.72 0.64
C LEU A 115 7.36 11.82 0.54
N SER A 116 6.99 13.09 0.79
CA SER A 116 7.92 14.21 0.74
C SER A 116 9.12 14.08 1.67
N GLU A 117 8.97 13.32 2.77
CA GLU A 117 10.03 13.07 3.75
C GLU A 117 11.03 11.99 3.27
N HIS A 118 10.62 11.15 2.30
CA HIS A 118 11.34 9.96 1.88
C HIS A 118 11.88 10.02 0.44
N LEU A 119 11.85 11.17 -0.19
CA LEU A 119 12.26 11.35 -1.59
C LEU A 119 13.75 11.03 -1.86
N ARG A 120 14.59 11.08 -0.82
CA ARG A 120 16.02 10.77 -0.90
C ARG A 120 16.35 9.35 -0.48
N GLU A 121 15.38 8.61 0.05
CA GLU A 121 15.61 7.25 0.48
C GLU A 121 15.86 6.33 -0.72
N LYS A 122 16.74 5.37 -0.51
CA LYS A 122 17.06 4.36 -1.54
C LYS A 122 16.03 3.23 -1.55
N ASN A 123 15.40 2.93 -0.41
CA ASN A 123 14.31 1.97 -0.28
C ASN A 123 13.17 2.60 0.53
N VAL A 124 11.95 2.49 0.06
CA VAL A 124 10.74 2.86 0.77
C VAL A 124 9.78 1.68 0.82
N ASN A 125 9.22 1.41 2.00
CA ASN A 125 8.27 0.33 2.21
C ASN A 125 6.83 0.85 2.06
N MET A 126 6.06 0.21 1.18
CA MET A 126 4.66 0.59 0.89
C MET A 126 3.67 0.06 1.93
N VAL A 127 4.13 -0.39 3.07
CA VAL A 127 3.34 -0.94 4.17
C VAL A 127 2.56 -2.18 3.74
N THR A 128 1.24 -2.06 3.58
CA THR A 128 0.32 -3.11 3.13
C THR A 128 -0.86 -2.49 2.39
N CYS A 129 -1.63 -3.29 1.65
CA CYS A 129 -2.84 -2.79 1.00
C CYS A 129 -3.85 -2.21 2.00
N GLY A 130 -4.02 -2.86 3.17
CA GLY A 130 -4.84 -2.33 4.27
C GLY A 130 -4.25 -1.04 4.84
N GLY A 131 -2.94 -0.97 4.99
CA GLY A 131 -2.24 0.24 5.43
C GLY A 131 -2.42 1.40 4.45
N GLN A 132 -2.20 1.19 3.16
CA GLN A 132 -2.41 2.22 2.13
C GLN A 132 -3.86 2.75 2.12
N ALA A 133 -4.84 1.88 2.43
CA ALA A 133 -6.23 2.28 2.48
C ALA A 133 -6.60 3.04 3.76
N THR A 134 -5.99 2.75 4.89
CA THR A 134 -6.50 3.19 6.20
C THR A 134 -5.62 4.21 6.92
N ILE A 135 -4.30 4.17 6.72
CA ILE A 135 -3.37 5.15 7.31
C ILE A 135 -3.72 6.59 6.92
N PRO A 136 -4.09 6.91 5.65
CA PRO A 136 -4.53 8.26 5.29
C PRO A 136 -5.67 8.79 6.15
N MET A 137 -6.61 7.92 6.53
CA MET A 137 -7.76 8.32 7.36
C MET A 137 -7.35 8.62 8.80
N VAL A 138 -6.47 7.79 9.37
CA VAL A 138 -5.91 8.05 10.70
C VAL A 138 -5.10 9.34 10.70
N ALA A 139 -4.26 9.55 9.69
CA ALA A 139 -3.50 10.77 9.52
C ALA A 139 -4.40 12.02 9.37
N ALA A 140 -5.51 11.90 8.62
CA ALA A 140 -6.48 12.97 8.46
C ALA A 140 -7.11 13.40 9.80
N VAL A 141 -7.49 12.43 10.64
CA VAL A 141 -7.99 12.72 11.98
C VAL A 141 -6.87 13.34 12.85
N ASN A 142 -5.66 12.78 12.80
CA ASN A 142 -4.53 13.25 13.59
C ASN A 142 -4.06 14.66 13.22
N GLN A 143 -4.33 15.14 11.99
CA GLN A 143 -4.07 16.52 11.57
C GLN A 143 -4.91 17.55 12.33
N VAL A 144 -6.07 17.17 12.83
CA VAL A 144 -7.01 18.08 13.52
C VAL A 144 -7.17 17.78 15.01
N SER A 145 -6.85 16.57 15.45
CA SER A 145 -6.88 16.18 16.86
C SER A 145 -6.01 14.95 17.12
N SER A 146 -5.30 14.91 18.22
CA SER A 146 -4.40 13.78 18.57
C SER A 146 -5.18 12.48 18.65
N VAL A 147 -4.77 11.49 17.84
CA VAL A 147 -5.37 10.14 17.82
C VAL A 147 -4.71 9.28 18.91
N ARG A 148 -5.45 8.98 19.96
CA ARG A 148 -4.98 8.14 21.07
C ARG A 148 -5.00 6.67 20.75
N TYR A 149 -6.00 6.23 19.96
CA TYR A 149 -6.11 4.85 19.52
C TYR A 149 -6.73 4.77 18.13
N ALA A 150 -6.20 3.90 17.30
CA ALA A 150 -6.77 3.57 16.01
C ALA A 150 -6.94 2.05 15.85
N GLU A 151 -8.09 1.62 15.33
CA GLU A 151 -8.30 0.23 14.95
C GLU A 151 -8.82 0.15 13.52
N ILE A 152 -8.29 -0.79 12.75
CA ILE A 152 -8.76 -1.01 11.38
C ILE A 152 -9.17 -2.46 11.14
N VAL A 153 -10.23 -2.61 10.34
CA VAL A 153 -10.61 -3.90 9.77
C VAL A 153 -10.55 -3.79 8.26
N ALA A 154 -9.58 -4.48 7.66
CA ALA A 154 -9.43 -4.56 6.21
C ALA A 154 -10.08 -5.85 5.70
N SER A 155 -11.13 -5.76 4.90
CA SER A 155 -11.81 -6.90 4.28
C SER A 155 -11.50 -6.91 2.78
N VAL A 156 -10.81 -7.94 2.33
CA VAL A 156 -10.46 -8.17 0.93
C VAL A 156 -11.12 -9.45 0.42
N SER A 157 -11.44 -9.50 -0.87
CA SER A 157 -11.94 -10.74 -1.47
C SER A 157 -10.91 -11.86 -1.32
N SER A 158 -11.34 -13.03 -0.89
CA SER A 158 -10.49 -14.22 -0.81
C SER A 158 -9.85 -14.56 -2.17
N ARG A 159 -10.52 -14.26 -3.28
CA ARG A 159 -10.00 -14.49 -4.63
C ARG A 159 -8.82 -13.57 -5.00
N SER A 160 -8.76 -12.36 -4.44
CA SER A 160 -7.64 -11.42 -4.68
C SER A 160 -6.45 -11.62 -3.75
N ALA A 161 -6.63 -12.39 -2.66
CA ALA A 161 -5.57 -12.72 -1.73
C ALA A 161 -4.73 -13.88 -2.28
N GLY A 162 -3.57 -13.56 -2.85
CA GLY A 162 -2.61 -14.56 -3.36
C GLY A 162 -1.92 -15.36 -2.25
N PRO A 163 -1.09 -16.37 -2.63
CA PRO A 163 -0.35 -17.18 -1.66
C PRO A 163 0.51 -16.36 -0.70
N GLY A 164 1.16 -15.30 -1.18
CA GLY A 164 1.97 -14.41 -0.37
C GLY A 164 1.17 -13.74 0.75
N THR A 165 -0.01 -13.18 0.46
CA THR A 165 -0.89 -12.58 1.47
C THR A 165 -1.33 -13.59 2.51
N ARG A 166 -1.68 -14.82 2.08
CA ARG A 166 -2.15 -15.87 2.98
C ARG A 166 -1.05 -16.39 3.91
N ALA A 167 0.18 -16.47 3.42
CA ALA A 167 1.32 -16.94 4.19
C ALA A 167 1.85 -15.91 5.20
N ASN A 168 1.55 -14.61 5.00
CA ASN A 168 2.13 -13.50 5.77
C ASN A 168 1.05 -12.64 6.47
N ILE A 169 0.00 -13.28 7.03
CA ILE A 169 -1.10 -12.56 7.71
C ILE A 169 -0.59 -11.85 8.99
N ASP A 170 0.30 -12.48 9.74
CA ASP A 170 0.86 -11.91 10.96
C ASP A 170 1.72 -10.69 10.65
N GLU A 171 2.58 -10.77 9.63
CA GLU A 171 3.39 -9.65 9.14
C GLU A 171 2.50 -8.53 8.60
N PHE A 172 1.42 -8.88 7.89
CA PHE A 172 0.44 -7.90 7.43
C PHE A 172 -0.15 -7.09 8.58
N THR A 173 -0.63 -7.77 9.62
CA THR A 173 -1.28 -7.10 10.76
C THR A 173 -0.29 -6.28 11.56
N GLN A 174 0.92 -6.80 11.78
CA GLN A 174 1.96 -6.10 12.52
C GLN A 174 2.47 -4.87 11.76
N THR A 175 2.77 -5.01 10.47
CA THR A 175 3.25 -3.89 9.63
C THR A 175 2.19 -2.82 9.48
N THR A 176 0.91 -3.21 9.30
CA THR A 176 -0.20 -2.25 9.24
C THR A 176 -0.36 -1.51 10.56
N LYS A 177 -0.32 -2.21 11.70
CA LYS A 177 -0.36 -1.58 13.04
C LYS A 177 0.74 -0.53 13.20
N LEU A 178 1.99 -0.90 12.90
CA LEU A 178 3.13 0.02 13.00
C LEU A 178 2.99 1.21 12.04
N GLY A 179 2.43 1.00 10.86
CA GLY A 179 2.12 2.08 9.91
C GLY A 179 1.08 3.06 10.44
N LEU A 180 0.02 2.57 11.09
CA LEU A 180 -0.99 3.42 11.74
C LEU A 180 -0.40 4.28 12.87
N GLU A 181 0.55 3.72 13.63
CA GLU A 181 1.25 4.43 14.70
C GLU A 181 2.28 5.42 14.13
N LYS A 182 3.20 4.98 13.26
CA LYS A 182 4.35 5.78 12.80
C LYS A 182 3.99 6.81 11.73
N VAL A 183 3.07 6.48 10.83
CA VAL A 183 2.69 7.32 9.69
C VAL A 183 1.32 7.95 9.91
N GLY A 184 0.37 7.20 10.45
CA GLY A 184 -0.96 7.70 10.79
C GLY A 184 -0.97 8.63 12.01
N GLY A 185 0.02 8.51 12.89
CA GLY A 185 0.18 9.33 14.09
C GLY A 185 -0.67 8.89 15.28
N ALA A 186 -1.22 7.67 15.28
CA ALA A 186 -1.92 7.13 16.43
C ALA A 186 -0.93 6.72 17.54
N ASP A 187 -1.24 7.04 18.82
CA ASP A 187 -0.41 6.61 19.96
C ASP A 187 -0.37 5.07 20.05
N ARG A 188 -1.50 4.43 19.75
CA ARG A 188 -1.67 2.97 19.75
C ARG A 188 -2.58 2.55 18.60
N ALA A 189 -2.31 1.38 18.03
CA ALA A 189 -3.14 0.86 16.95
C ALA A 189 -3.34 -0.65 17.01
N LYS A 190 -4.38 -1.11 16.30
CA LYS A 190 -4.67 -2.51 16.02
C LYS A 190 -5.12 -2.67 14.57
N ALA A 191 -4.67 -3.72 13.92
CA ALA A 191 -5.08 -4.05 12.57
C ALA A 191 -5.65 -5.47 12.51
N ILE A 192 -6.74 -5.63 11.75
CA ILE A 192 -7.40 -6.90 11.50
C ILE A 192 -7.58 -7.04 9.99
N ILE A 193 -7.27 -8.21 9.45
CA ILE A 193 -7.57 -8.56 8.06
C ILE A 193 -8.64 -9.65 8.01
N VAL A 194 -9.57 -9.50 7.08
CA VAL A 194 -10.61 -10.49 6.76
C VAL A 194 -10.46 -10.89 5.30
N LEU A 195 -10.17 -12.17 5.06
CA LEU A 195 -10.22 -12.76 3.73
C LEU A 195 -11.67 -13.21 3.46
N ASN A 196 -12.42 -12.36 2.77
CA ASN A 196 -13.86 -12.52 2.57
C ASN A 196 -14.16 -13.59 1.50
N PRO A 197 -14.83 -14.69 1.82
CA PRO A 197 -15.13 -15.77 0.89
C PRO A 197 -16.43 -15.58 0.08
N ALA A 198 -17.09 -14.44 0.19
CA ALA A 198 -18.39 -14.21 -0.49
C ALA A 198 -18.32 -14.41 -2.01
N GLU A 199 -19.38 -14.99 -2.54
CA GLU A 199 -19.63 -15.14 -3.97
C GLU A 199 -21.00 -14.51 -4.36
N PRO A 200 -21.03 -13.57 -5.32
CA PRO A 200 -19.89 -13.02 -6.06
C PRO A 200 -18.93 -12.24 -5.15
N PRO A 201 -17.65 -12.10 -5.55
CA PRO A 201 -16.62 -11.40 -4.76
C PRO A 201 -17.02 -9.97 -4.44
N LEU A 202 -16.84 -9.57 -3.18
CA LEU A 202 -17.10 -8.19 -2.76
C LEU A 202 -15.89 -7.29 -3.02
N LEU A 203 -16.15 -6.01 -3.29
CA LEU A 203 -15.12 -4.97 -3.33
C LEU A 203 -14.36 -4.93 -1.99
N MET A 204 -13.11 -4.48 -2.02
CA MET A 204 -12.35 -4.25 -0.79
C MET A 204 -13.07 -3.21 0.06
N ARG A 205 -13.28 -3.53 1.35
CA ARG A 205 -13.90 -2.66 2.34
C ARG A 205 -13.01 -2.53 3.56
N ASN A 206 -12.90 -1.31 4.05
CA ASN A 206 -12.12 -1.05 5.25
C ASN A 206 -12.95 -0.22 6.21
N THR A 207 -12.88 -0.58 7.49
CA THR A 207 -13.41 0.22 8.58
C THR A 207 -12.25 0.76 9.40
N VAL A 208 -12.26 2.06 9.67
CA VAL A 208 -11.29 2.73 10.52
C VAL A 208 -12.04 3.31 11.70
N PHE A 209 -11.63 2.95 12.91
CA PHE A 209 -12.06 3.56 14.14
C PHE A 209 -10.90 4.37 14.71
N THR A 210 -11.14 5.64 15.00
CA THR A 210 -10.18 6.49 15.71
C THR A 210 -10.80 7.01 16.99
N LEU A 211 -10.04 6.99 18.08
CA LEU A 211 -10.35 7.69 19.32
C LEU A 211 -9.39 8.86 19.43
N CYS A 212 -9.89 10.08 19.37
CA CYS A 212 -9.08 11.29 19.39
C CYS A 212 -9.54 12.24 20.51
N ASP A 213 -8.66 13.17 20.88
CA ASP A 213 -9.00 14.21 21.87
C ASP A 213 -10.25 14.96 21.43
N PRO A 214 -10.99 15.62 22.39
CA PRO A 214 -12.20 16.35 22.04
C PRO A 214 -11.97 17.40 20.97
N VAL A 215 -12.75 17.34 19.89
CA VAL A 215 -12.66 18.25 18.74
C VAL A 215 -14.05 18.43 18.12
N ASP A 216 -14.22 19.48 17.30
CA ASP A 216 -15.41 19.61 16.48
C ASP A 216 -15.42 18.53 15.39
N GLN A 217 -16.49 17.73 15.37
CA GLN A 217 -16.68 16.66 14.38
C GLN A 217 -16.69 17.15 12.93
N HIS A 218 -17.05 18.43 12.70
CA HIS A 218 -17.03 19.03 11.36
C HIS A 218 -15.61 19.13 10.81
N LEU A 219 -14.64 19.53 11.65
CA LEU A 219 -13.23 19.59 11.25
C LEU A 219 -12.68 18.20 10.88
N VAL A 220 -13.08 17.16 11.63
CA VAL A 220 -12.67 15.79 11.32
C VAL A 220 -13.28 15.34 9.99
N LYS A 221 -14.58 15.63 9.75
CA LYS A 221 -15.24 15.30 8.49
C LYS A 221 -14.55 15.96 7.31
N GLU A 222 -14.31 17.26 7.36
CA GLU A 222 -13.64 18.02 6.30
C GLU A 222 -12.22 17.47 6.01
N SER A 223 -11.44 17.18 7.05
CA SER A 223 -10.09 16.63 6.92
C SER A 223 -10.10 15.25 6.26
N VAL A 224 -11.05 14.39 6.65
CA VAL A 224 -11.22 13.06 6.06
C VAL A 224 -11.63 13.17 4.59
N GLU A 225 -12.59 14.01 4.24
CA GLU A 225 -13.04 14.21 2.86
C GLU A 225 -11.93 14.77 1.97
N ALA A 226 -11.17 15.74 2.47
CA ALA A 226 -9.99 16.27 1.76
C ALA A 226 -8.92 15.20 1.53
N MET A 227 -8.67 14.34 2.53
CA MET A 227 -7.71 13.25 2.38
C MET A 227 -8.20 12.20 1.39
N VAL A 228 -9.50 11.87 1.38
CA VAL A 228 -10.09 10.97 0.37
C VAL A 228 -9.83 11.50 -1.04
N ALA A 229 -10.07 12.78 -1.29
CA ALA A 229 -9.82 13.39 -2.59
C ALA A 229 -8.33 13.31 -3.00
N ARG A 230 -7.41 13.45 -2.04
CA ARG A 230 -5.97 13.28 -2.28
C ARG A 230 -5.62 11.84 -2.66
N VAL A 231 -6.16 10.84 -1.98
CA VAL A 231 -5.93 9.41 -2.33
C VAL A 231 -6.51 9.11 -3.71
N GLN A 232 -7.69 9.64 -4.05
CA GLN A 232 -8.34 9.47 -5.35
C GLN A 232 -7.48 9.96 -6.52
N SER A 233 -6.54 10.87 -6.30
CA SER A 233 -5.64 11.34 -7.36
C SER A 233 -4.78 10.24 -7.98
N TYR A 234 -4.52 9.15 -7.23
CA TYR A 234 -3.76 7.99 -7.72
C TYR A 234 -4.52 6.65 -7.58
N VAL A 235 -5.61 6.62 -6.80
CA VAL A 235 -6.52 5.47 -6.67
C VAL A 235 -7.95 5.94 -6.95
N PRO A 236 -8.37 6.08 -8.22
CA PRO A 236 -9.70 6.64 -8.55
C PRO A 236 -10.89 5.89 -7.93
N GLY A 237 -10.74 4.58 -7.68
CA GLY A 237 -11.77 3.75 -7.04
C GLY A 237 -11.86 3.82 -5.52
N TYR A 238 -11.04 4.67 -4.86
CA TYR A 238 -11.08 4.89 -3.41
C TYR A 238 -12.20 5.85 -3.03
N ARG A 239 -13.07 5.48 -2.10
CA ARG A 239 -14.18 6.35 -1.69
C ARG A 239 -14.67 6.05 -0.28
N LEU A 240 -15.32 7.04 0.35
CA LEU A 240 -16.17 6.80 1.50
C LEU A 240 -17.39 5.99 1.06
N LYS A 241 -17.70 4.92 1.80
CA LYS A 241 -18.89 4.12 1.59
C LYS A 241 -20.15 4.79 2.13
N GLN A 242 -19.98 5.59 3.17
CA GLN A 242 -21.02 6.37 3.84
C GLN A 242 -20.37 7.55 4.58
N GLU A 243 -21.16 8.47 5.09
CA GLU A 243 -20.67 9.57 5.91
C GLU A 243 -19.94 9.07 7.15
N VAL A 244 -18.93 9.84 7.61
CA VAL A 244 -18.22 9.58 8.85
C VAL A 244 -19.18 9.64 10.02
N GLN A 245 -19.16 8.61 10.86
CA GLN A 245 -20.00 8.53 12.06
C GLN A 245 -19.20 8.93 13.29
N PHE A 246 -19.85 9.61 14.23
CA PHE A 246 -19.21 10.14 15.43
C PHE A 246 -19.94 9.68 16.70
N GLU A 247 -19.15 9.39 17.74
CA GLU A 247 -19.63 9.08 19.08
C GLU A 247 -18.74 9.82 20.09
N ARG A 248 -19.37 10.47 21.07
CA ARG A 248 -18.63 11.19 22.12
C ARG A 248 -18.60 10.38 23.40
N PHE A 249 -17.43 10.30 24.00
CA PHE A 249 -17.20 9.69 25.32
C PHE A 249 -16.78 10.78 26.32
N GLY A 250 -17.44 10.79 27.47
CA GLY A 250 -17.12 11.71 28.56
C GLY A 250 -16.91 10.93 29.87
N SER A 251 -16.59 11.65 30.95
CA SER A 251 -16.30 11.06 32.26
C SER A 251 -17.41 10.16 32.83
N ASN A 252 -18.66 10.41 32.45
CA ASN A 252 -19.79 9.59 32.87
C ASN A 252 -20.01 8.34 32.00
N ASN A 253 -19.35 8.26 30.84
CA ASN A 253 -19.44 7.16 29.88
C ASN A 253 -18.14 7.06 29.07
N PRO A 254 -17.01 6.73 29.72
CA PRO A 254 -15.74 6.59 29.01
C PRO A 254 -15.73 5.34 28.12
N CYS A 255 -14.94 5.37 27.05
CA CYS A 255 -14.66 4.19 26.23
C CYS A 255 -13.53 3.38 26.91
N LEU A 256 -13.81 2.15 27.30
CA LEU A 256 -12.78 1.25 27.85
C LEU A 256 -12.06 0.52 26.70
N ILE A 257 -10.75 0.74 26.61
CA ILE A 257 -9.89 0.03 25.65
C ILE A 257 -9.07 -1.00 26.45
N PRO A 258 -9.27 -2.31 26.22
CA PRO A 258 -8.54 -3.34 26.94
C PRO A 258 -7.02 -3.18 26.82
N GLY A 259 -6.34 -3.12 27.97
CA GLY A 259 -4.89 -2.90 28.05
C GLY A 259 -4.43 -1.42 27.96
N TYR A 260 -5.35 -0.46 27.74
CA TYR A 260 -5.05 0.97 27.67
C TYR A 260 -5.81 1.83 28.68
N GLY A 261 -6.91 1.31 29.22
CA GLY A 261 -7.73 2.00 30.20
C GLY A 261 -8.92 2.73 29.60
N GLU A 262 -9.42 3.72 30.35
CA GLU A 262 -10.58 4.53 29.98
C GLU A 262 -10.15 5.71 29.10
N PHE A 263 -10.96 6.02 28.09
CA PHE A 263 -10.73 7.09 27.14
C PHE A 263 -11.95 8.03 27.10
N GLU A 264 -11.68 9.33 27.20
CA GLU A 264 -12.66 10.39 26.97
C GLU A 264 -12.29 11.16 25.70
N GLY A 265 -13.27 11.48 24.85
CA GLY A 265 -13.02 12.22 23.61
C GLY A 265 -14.02 11.91 22.50
N LEU A 266 -13.55 11.94 21.28
CA LEU A 266 -14.35 11.68 20.08
C LEU A 266 -13.90 10.40 19.40
N LYS A 267 -14.85 9.51 19.14
CA LYS A 267 -14.67 8.38 18.21
C LYS A 267 -15.18 8.77 16.84
N ALA A 268 -14.34 8.62 15.83
CA ALA A 268 -14.75 8.68 14.43
C ALA A 268 -14.71 7.27 13.82
N SER A 269 -15.81 6.89 13.14
CA SER A 269 -15.92 5.63 12.41
C SER A 269 -16.01 5.95 10.92
N ILE A 270 -14.98 5.53 10.17
CA ILE A 270 -14.80 5.84 8.75
C ILE A 270 -14.91 4.54 7.96
N PHE A 271 -15.80 4.51 6.97
CA PHE A 271 -16.07 3.34 6.16
C PHE A 271 -15.64 3.59 4.73
N LEU A 272 -14.72 2.77 4.25
CA LEU A 272 -14.10 2.92 2.94
C LEU A 272 -14.45 1.75 2.03
N GLU A 273 -14.51 2.03 0.77
CA GLU A 273 -14.58 1.04 -0.30
C GLU A 273 -13.52 1.37 -1.35
N VAL A 274 -12.79 0.34 -1.79
CA VAL A 274 -11.78 0.47 -2.84
C VAL A 274 -12.17 -0.45 -3.99
N GLU A 275 -12.50 0.17 -5.11
CA GLU A 275 -12.78 -0.52 -6.36
C GLU A 275 -11.51 -0.54 -7.22
N GLY A 276 -11.11 -1.72 -7.65
CA GLY A 276 -9.93 -1.88 -8.49
C GLY A 276 -10.19 -1.40 -9.92
N ALA A 277 -9.14 -0.89 -10.55
CA ALA A 277 -9.20 -0.42 -11.94
C ALA A 277 -9.35 -1.55 -12.98
N GLY A 278 -9.25 -2.82 -12.57
CA GLY A 278 -9.42 -3.97 -13.47
C GLY A 278 -8.28 -4.15 -14.47
N HIS A 279 -7.06 -3.80 -14.11
CA HIS A 279 -5.91 -3.97 -15.00
C HIS A 279 -5.54 -5.42 -15.20
N TYR A 280 -5.50 -6.20 -14.13
CA TYR A 280 -5.22 -7.64 -14.13
C TYR A 280 -6.42 -8.44 -13.62
N LEU A 281 -6.77 -8.31 -12.34
CA LEU A 281 -7.97 -8.92 -11.79
C LEU A 281 -9.17 -7.95 -11.90
N PRO A 282 -10.42 -8.47 -11.90
CA PRO A 282 -11.62 -7.63 -11.92
C PRO A 282 -11.68 -6.64 -10.75
N ASN A 283 -12.63 -5.70 -10.81
CA ASN A 283 -12.77 -4.56 -9.91
C ASN A 283 -12.90 -4.91 -8.41
N TYR A 284 -13.25 -6.15 -8.05
CA TYR A 284 -13.23 -6.59 -6.65
C TYR A 284 -11.83 -6.57 -6.01
N ALA A 285 -10.77 -6.61 -6.84
CA ALA A 285 -9.39 -6.66 -6.38
C ALA A 285 -8.81 -5.26 -6.04
N GLY A 286 -9.58 -4.44 -5.31
CA GLY A 286 -9.14 -3.11 -4.87
C GLY A 286 -7.87 -3.13 -4.02
N ASN A 287 -7.58 -4.23 -3.33
CA ASN A 287 -6.34 -4.42 -2.58
C ASN A 287 -5.09 -4.47 -3.47
N LEU A 288 -5.19 -5.04 -4.68
CA LEU A 288 -4.10 -4.99 -5.66
C LEU A 288 -3.94 -3.55 -6.18
N ASP A 289 -5.05 -2.96 -6.60
CA ASP A 289 -5.05 -1.65 -7.23
C ASP A 289 -4.47 -0.56 -6.32
N ILE A 290 -4.88 -0.50 -5.06
CA ILE A 290 -4.36 0.52 -4.13
C ILE A 290 -2.87 0.34 -3.88
N MET A 291 -2.39 -0.90 -3.77
CA MET A 291 -0.98 -1.20 -3.54
C MET A 291 -0.10 -0.81 -4.73
N THR A 292 -0.50 -1.23 -5.92
CA THR A 292 0.22 -0.96 -7.17
C THR A 292 0.12 0.50 -7.59
N SER A 293 -1.01 1.16 -7.34
CA SER A 293 -1.18 2.59 -7.58
C SER A 293 -0.30 3.44 -6.66
N ALA A 294 -0.24 3.09 -5.36
CA ALA A 294 0.62 3.79 -4.41
C ALA A 294 2.11 3.62 -4.78
N ALA A 295 2.53 2.40 -5.14
CA ALA A 295 3.91 2.15 -5.55
C ALA A 295 4.28 2.90 -6.85
N MET A 296 3.41 2.85 -7.87
CA MET A 296 3.63 3.60 -9.11
C MET A 296 3.65 5.11 -8.87
N GLY A 297 2.72 5.64 -8.06
CA GLY A 297 2.69 7.05 -7.70
C GLY A 297 3.96 7.50 -6.99
N THR A 298 4.47 6.69 -6.06
CA THR A 298 5.75 6.93 -5.39
C THR A 298 6.91 7.01 -6.39
N ALA A 299 7.02 6.04 -7.30
CA ALA A 299 8.06 6.05 -8.34
C ALA A 299 7.97 7.30 -9.24
N GLN A 300 6.77 7.68 -9.64
CA GLN A 300 6.55 8.86 -10.49
C GLN A 300 6.97 10.17 -9.81
N GLU A 301 6.75 10.31 -8.50
CA GLU A 301 7.23 11.46 -7.75
C GLU A 301 8.77 11.46 -7.60
N LEU A 302 9.37 10.28 -7.34
CA LEU A 302 10.83 10.15 -7.31
C LEU A 302 11.50 10.55 -8.63
N VAL A 303 10.86 10.25 -9.76
CA VAL A 303 11.35 10.63 -11.09
C VAL A 303 11.28 12.14 -11.32
N LYS A 304 10.24 12.82 -10.83
CA LYS A 304 10.10 14.29 -11.01
C LYS A 304 11.21 15.10 -10.34
N LEU A 305 11.84 14.54 -9.31
CA LEU A 305 12.89 15.20 -8.52
C LEU A 305 14.30 14.99 -9.07
N ASN A 306 14.48 13.98 -9.91
CA ASN A 306 15.73 13.70 -10.62
C ASN A 306 15.48 13.77 -12.14
N PRO A 307 15.25 14.98 -12.72
CA PRO A 307 14.94 15.16 -14.13
C PRO A 307 16.15 14.83 -15.03
#